data_80666200759a74ea3b4d79a223c15110
#
_entry.id   80666200759a74ea3b4d79a223c15110
#
_cell.length_a   1.000
_cell.length_b   1.000
_cell.length_c   1.000
_cell.angle_alpha   90.00
_cell.angle_beta   90.00
_cell.angle_gamma   90.00
#
_symmetry.space_group_name_H-M   'P 1'
#
loop_
_entity.id
_entity.type
_entity.pdbx_description
1 polymer ?
#
loop_
_entity_poly.entity_id
_entity_poly.type
_entity_poly.pdbx_seq_one_letter_code
_entity_poly.pdbx_strand_id
1 'polypeptide(L)'
;MRKTVCLIGRPNTGKSTLFNRLINEKKSIIDNAPGVTRDRIYGIVNYGNKSFQLIDTGGIDLAKEDFNHNIKMQAELAIDESDVIVFVIDGKTDLTSNDLLISENLKRTKKKVIVAVNKLDETHQNNLMYNFYELGFDTYLPISAEHNKGINALLNEITRDFPDYTTEEDDAILRFSIIGRPNVGKSSLINALLNEDRAIVSNIAGTTRDAIDTKFTYEKKDYIVIDTAGMRKKGRIYENIEKYSLIRSMKAIDRSDVCVLVINAEEGIIEHDKHIASYALDAGKAMVIVVNKWDVVENKDEEMKKWIANIRANFQFIPYVNIVFLSAKTKSRIHTLMPEIIKAYESATKEIKTSVLNDIIREAVAMHEPPSYKGKRLKIYFVNQCDTRPPKFDFQVNNKGLLHFSYERYLENQIRNNIDLTGTPIILKFTNRGDKEWKRK
;
A
#
# COMPACT_ATOMS: atom_id res chain seq x y z
N MET A 1 -2.84 13.50 -7.38
CA MET A 1 -2.02 12.29 -7.07
C MET A 1 -0.75 12.70 -6.36
N ARG A 2 -0.39 12.03 -5.27
CA ARG A 2 0.86 12.31 -4.54
C ARG A 2 2.05 11.92 -5.39
N LYS A 3 3.07 12.79 -5.41
CA LYS A 3 4.36 12.50 -6.00
C LYS A 3 5.14 11.51 -5.12
N THR A 4 6.03 10.74 -5.71
CA THR A 4 6.83 9.75 -5.00
C THR A 4 8.29 10.16 -4.93
N VAL A 5 8.88 10.07 -3.74
CA VAL A 5 10.29 10.38 -3.47
C VAL A 5 10.96 9.15 -2.91
N CYS A 6 12.11 8.74 -3.43
CA CYS A 6 12.86 7.64 -2.84
C CYS A 6 14.20 8.10 -2.24
N LEU A 7 14.55 7.50 -1.10
CA LEU A 7 15.86 7.67 -0.46
C LEU A 7 16.80 6.54 -0.94
N ILE A 8 17.92 6.90 -1.53
CA ILE A 8 18.93 5.95 -2.02
C ILE A 8 20.28 6.30 -1.42
N GLY A 9 21.13 5.33 -1.23
CA GLY A 9 22.49 5.49 -0.72
C GLY A 9 22.99 4.18 -0.10
N ARG A 10 24.28 4.09 0.14
CA ARG A 10 24.92 2.92 0.79
C ARG A 10 24.39 2.72 2.22
N PRO A 11 24.57 1.54 2.82
CA PRO A 11 24.26 1.30 4.23
C PRO A 11 24.95 2.33 5.15
N ASN A 12 24.31 2.67 6.26
CA ASN A 12 24.82 3.57 7.31
C ASN A 12 25.02 5.05 6.90
N THR A 13 24.51 5.51 5.76
CA THR A 13 24.50 6.94 5.40
C THR A 13 23.40 7.75 6.14
N GLY A 14 22.54 7.08 6.92
CA GLY A 14 21.48 7.71 7.70
C GLY A 14 20.14 7.85 6.98
N LYS A 15 19.87 7.02 5.94
CA LYS A 15 18.58 7.01 5.21
C LYS A 15 17.39 6.82 6.13
N SER A 16 17.41 5.79 6.97
CA SER A 16 16.30 5.49 7.88
C SER A 16 16.12 6.55 8.96
N THR A 17 17.21 7.21 9.39
CA THR A 17 17.14 8.38 10.28
C THR A 17 16.46 9.55 9.57
N LEU A 18 16.86 9.81 8.30
CA LEU A 18 16.25 10.85 7.48
C LEU A 18 14.78 10.53 7.19
N PHE A 19 14.45 9.29 6.84
CA PHE A 19 13.09 8.82 6.63
C PHE A 19 12.21 9.10 7.87
N ASN A 20 12.64 8.64 9.04
CA ASN A 20 11.91 8.86 10.28
C ASN A 20 11.77 10.35 10.62
N ARG A 21 12.79 11.16 10.32
CA ARG A 21 12.75 12.61 10.51
C ARG A 21 11.70 13.26 9.62
N LEU A 22 11.72 12.97 8.32
CA LEU A 22 10.78 13.53 7.35
C LEU A 22 9.33 13.17 7.65
N ILE A 23 9.09 11.96 8.15
CA ILE A 23 7.75 11.50 8.53
C ILE A 23 7.29 12.14 9.84
N ASN A 24 8.16 12.33 10.83
CA ASN A 24 7.78 12.80 12.16
C ASN A 24 7.61 14.33 12.27
N GLU A 25 8.03 15.12 11.29
CA GLU A 25 8.04 16.59 11.41
C GLU A 25 6.66 17.26 11.43
N LYS A 26 5.60 16.65 10.90
CA LYS A 26 4.19 17.08 11.16
C LYS A 26 3.22 15.94 10.81
N LYS A 27 2.74 15.20 11.84
CA LYS A 27 1.58 14.29 11.80
C LYS A 27 1.47 13.46 10.51
N SER A 28 2.46 12.66 10.23
CA SER A 28 2.39 11.65 9.18
C SER A 28 1.98 10.32 9.79
N ILE A 29 1.05 9.64 9.16
CA ILE A 29 0.60 8.31 9.58
C ILE A 29 1.72 7.34 9.19
N ILE A 30 2.38 6.75 10.19
CA ILE A 30 3.30 5.63 9.97
C ILE A 30 2.44 4.38 9.88
N ASP A 31 2.29 3.83 8.68
CA ASP A 31 1.81 2.47 8.52
C ASP A 31 2.97 1.50 8.80
N ASN A 32 3.16 1.19 10.08
CA ASN A 32 3.92 0.02 10.48
C ASN A 32 2.95 -1.17 10.48
N ALA A 33 2.70 -1.77 9.34
CA ALA A 33 2.06 -3.07 9.28
C ALA A 33 3.09 -4.14 9.72
N PRO A 34 2.88 -4.85 10.85
CA PRO A 34 3.75 -5.94 11.25
C PRO A 34 3.49 -7.13 10.31
N GLY A 35 4.50 -7.52 9.53
CA GLY A 35 4.43 -8.71 8.68
C GLY A 35 4.95 -8.56 7.26
N VAL A 36 5.22 -7.34 6.80
CA VAL A 36 5.83 -7.11 5.48
C VAL A 36 7.34 -7.36 5.58
N THR A 37 7.85 -8.19 4.70
CA THR A 37 9.29 -8.48 4.54
C THR A 37 10.12 -7.20 4.64
N ARG A 38 11.19 -7.23 5.42
CA ARG A 38 12.09 -6.17 5.91
C ARG A 38 12.67 -5.18 4.89
N ASP A 39 12.15 -5.08 3.66
CA ASP A 39 12.91 -4.54 2.54
C ASP A 39 12.50 -3.15 2.03
N ARG A 40 11.31 -2.64 2.36
CA ARG A 40 10.88 -1.26 2.02
C ARG A 40 9.93 -0.68 3.05
N ILE A 41 10.20 0.54 3.48
CA ILE A 41 9.32 1.31 4.36
C ILE A 41 8.73 2.47 3.55
N TYR A 42 7.41 2.58 3.56
CA TYR A 42 6.68 3.67 2.91
C TYR A 42 6.13 4.63 3.96
N GLY A 43 6.11 5.90 3.63
CA GLY A 43 5.52 6.93 4.48
C GLY A 43 4.97 8.09 3.67
N ILE A 44 4.01 8.82 4.24
CA ILE A 44 3.47 10.02 3.64
C ILE A 44 4.09 11.23 4.36
N VAL A 45 4.61 12.16 3.58
CA VAL A 45 5.14 13.44 4.08
C VAL A 45 4.23 14.56 3.63
N ASN A 46 3.74 15.36 4.58
CA ASN A 46 2.96 16.57 4.32
C ASN A 46 3.83 17.80 4.65
N TYR A 47 4.02 18.67 3.66
CA TYR A 47 4.83 19.88 3.80
C TYR A 47 4.13 21.09 3.18
N GLY A 48 3.65 22.02 4.01
CA GLY A 48 2.78 23.11 3.56
C GLY A 48 1.51 22.56 2.87
N ASN A 49 1.24 23.06 1.66
CA ASN A 49 0.13 22.60 0.82
C ASN A 49 0.50 21.40 -0.06
N LYS A 50 1.65 20.76 0.16
CA LYS A 50 2.14 19.67 -0.68
C LYS A 50 2.20 18.38 0.10
N SER A 51 1.91 17.25 -0.57
CA SER A 51 1.97 15.91 -0.01
C SER A 51 2.64 14.96 -0.98
N PHE A 52 3.54 14.10 -0.47
CA PHE A 52 4.22 13.10 -1.28
C PHE A 52 4.43 11.80 -0.52
N GLN A 53 4.60 10.72 -1.26
CA GLN A 53 4.97 9.43 -0.72
C GLN A 53 6.49 9.33 -0.65
N LEU A 54 7.02 8.90 0.49
CA LEU A 54 8.45 8.68 0.71
C LEU A 54 8.74 7.18 0.80
N ILE A 55 9.77 6.73 0.09
CA ILE A 55 10.23 5.34 0.10
C ILE A 55 11.62 5.28 0.71
N ASP A 56 11.81 4.50 1.78
CA ASP A 56 13.14 4.15 2.29
C ASP A 56 13.60 2.82 1.66
N THR A 57 14.74 2.88 0.99
CA THR A 57 15.42 1.67 0.50
C THR A 57 16.43 1.11 1.53
N GLY A 58 16.29 1.50 2.79
CA GLY A 58 17.21 1.27 3.90
C GLY A 58 17.26 -0.17 4.42
N GLY A 59 17.78 -1.06 3.75
CA GLY A 59 18.04 -2.49 4.02
C GLY A 59 18.72 -3.13 2.84
N ILE A 60 18.85 -2.36 1.78
CA ILE A 60 19.35 -2.81 0.49
C ILE A 60 20.87 -2.63 0.47
N ASP A 61 21.58 -3.70 0.78
CA ASP A 61 23.03 -3.76 0.63
C ASP A 61 23.40 -4.11 -0.82
N LEU A 62 23.70 -3.08 -1.61
CA LEU A 62 24.10 -3.23 -3.02
C LEU A 62 25.48 -3.92 -3.20
N ALA A 63 26.15 -4.31 -2.12
CA ALA A 63 27.54 -4.72 -2.14
C ALA A 63 27.82 -6.25 -1.97
N LYS A 64 26.80 -7.10 -1.74
CA LYS A 64 27.02 -8.55 -1.57
C LYS A 64 26.55 -9.35 -2.78
N GLU A 65 27.45 -10.06 -3.43
CA GLU A 65 27.22 -10.73 -4.71
C GLU A 65 26.20 -11.89 -4.73
N ASP A 66 25.96 -12.60 -3.64
CA ASP A 66 25.09 -13.79 -3.61
C ASP A 66 23.64 -13.57 -3.18
N PHE A 67 23.33 -12.42 -2.55
CA PHE A 67 21.97 -12.00 -2.19
C PHE A 67 21.41 -10.92 -3.15
N ASN A 68 22.20 -10.55 -4.12
CA ASN A 68 22.17 -9.26 -4.82
C ASN A 68 21.08 -9.08 -5.87
N HIS A 69 20.52 -10.13 -6.46
CA HIS A 69 19.59 -9.94 -7.58
C HIS A 69 18.24 -9.34 -7.12
N ASN A 70 17.72 -9.78 -5.98
CA ASN A 70 16.43 -9.30 -5.48
C ASN A 70 16.53 -7.88 -4.90
N ILE A 71 17.65 -7.56 -4.28
CA ILE A 71 17.94 -6.30 -3.59
C ILE A 71 18.22 -5.19 -4.61
N LYS A 72 19.05 -5.47 -5.62
CA LYS A 72 19.31 -4.56 -6.74
C LYS A 72 18.02 -4.25 -7.51
N MET A 73 17.21 -5.25 -7.74
CA MET A 73 15.92 -5.10 -8.42
C MET A 73 14.93 -4.23 -7.61
N GLN A 74 14.93 -4.31 -6.27
CA GLN A 74 14.08 -3.48 -5.43
C GLN A 74 14.53 -2.00 -5.44
N ALA A 75 15.84 -1.73 -5.48
CA ALA A 75 16.35 -0.37 -5.64
C ALA A 75 16.02 0.21 -7.02
N GLU A 76 16.22 -0.57 -8.08
CA GLU A 76 15.86 -0.18 -9.45
C GLU A 76 14.37 0.15 -9.57
N LEU A 77 13.53 -0.62 -8.89
CA LEU A 77 12.08 -0.37 -8.86
C LEU A 77 11.71 0.90 -8.06
N ALA A 78 12.35 1.15 -6.91
CA ALA A 78 12.14 2.37 -6.16
C ALA A 78 12.57 3.59 -6.97
N ILE A 79 13.66 3.46 -7.72
CA ILE A 79 14.12 4.46 -8.67
C ILE A 79 13.07 4.68 -9.75
N ASP A 80 12.57 3.62 -10.39
CA ASP A 80 11.59 3.73 -11.47
C ASP A 80 10.25 4.31 -11.01
N GLU A 81 9.86 4.06 -9.76
CA GLU A 81 8.63 4.58 -9.15
C GLU A 81 8.70 6.03 -8.74
N SER A 82 9.89 6.54 -8.42
CA SER A 82 10.04 7.88 -7.87
C SER A 82 9.96 8.97 -8.94
N ASP A 83 9.38 10.11 -8.58
CA ASP A 83 9.45 11.36 -9.35
C ASP A 83 10.74 12.14 -9.04
N VAL A 84 11.19 12.03 -7.78
CA VAL A 84 12.41 12.65 -7.27
C VAL A 84 13.20 11.62 -6.48
N ILE A 85 14.51 11.63 -6.66
CA ILE A 85 15.45 10.76 -5.95
C ILE A 85 16.28 11.62 -5.00
N VAL A 86 16.34 11.21 -3.73
CA VAL A 86 17.25 11.79 -2.75
C VAL A 86 18.41 10.80 -2.55
N PHE A 87 19.57 11.14 -3.07
CA PHE A 87 20.77 10.36 -2.91
C PHE A 87 21.48 10.78 -1.61
N VAL A 88 21.41 9.92 -0.59
CA VAL A 88 21.92 10.20 0.75
C VAL A 88 23.36 9.69 0.87
N ILE A 89 24.29 10.60 1.12
CA ILE A 89 25.72 10.33 1.26
C ILE A 89 26.17 10.67 2.69
N ASP A 90 27.19 9.98 3.18
CA ASP A 90 27.82 10.27 4.46
C ASP A 90 28.86 11.38 4.30
N GLY A 91 28.59 12.55 4.86
CA GLY A 91 29.46 13.73 4.78
C GLY A 91 30.72 13.63 5.65
N LYS A 92 30.84 12.63 6.54
CA LYS A 92 32.01 12.40 7.40
C LYS A 92 33.07 11.48 6.76
N THR A 93 32.75 10.89 5.61
CA THR A 93 33.65 9.95 4.91
C THR A 93 33.85 10.37 3.47
N ASP A 94 34.99 10.02 2.89
CA ASP A 94 35.23 10.22 1.46
C ASP A 94 34.28 9.35 0.61
N LEU A 95 34.14 9.73 -0.66
CA LEU A 95 33.38 8.97 -1.65
C LEU A 95 33.95 7.55 -1.78
N THR A 96 33.06 6.59 -1.72
CA THR A 96 33.41 5.19 -1.92
C THR A 96 33.09 4.71 -3.33
N SER A 97 33.68 3.61 -3.78
CA SER A 97 33.37 3.00 -5.08
C SER A 97 31.87 2.69 -5.22
N ASN A 98 31.18 2.38 -4.11
CA ASN A 98 29.75 2.15 -4.09
C ASN A 98 28.96 3.43 -4.35
N ASP A 99 29.37 4.57 -3.80
CA ASP A 99 28.74 5.87 -4.05
C ASP A 99 28.87 6.26 -5.53
N LEU A 100 30.03 6.02 -6.13
CA LEU A 100 30.29 6.27 -7.55
C LEU A 100 29.42 5.36 -8.45
N LEU A 101 29.32 4.08 -8.13
CA LEU A 101 28.50 3.11 -8.87
C LEU A 101 27.01 3.47 -8.81
N ILE A 102 26.51 3.87 -7.64
CA ILE A 102 25.13 4.36 -7.46
C ILE A 102 24.92 5.62 -8.31
N SER A 103 25.84 6.57 -8.26
CA SER A 103 25.79 7.82 -9.02
C SER A 103 25.67 7.57 -10.54
N GLU A 104 26.49 6.67 -11.09
CA GLU A 104 26.41 6.30 -12.51
C GLU A 104 25.04 5.71 -12.89
N ASN A 105 24.48 4.87 -12.05
CA ASN A 105 23.15 4.29 -12.28
C ASN A 105 22.06 5.38 -12.22
N LEU A 106 22.14 6.32 -11.28
CA LEU A 106 21.19 7.41 -11.14
C LEU A 106 21.25 8.38 -12.32
N LYS A 107 22.42 8.68 -12.87
CA LYS A 107 22.59 9.52 -14.07
C LYS A 107 21.85 8.96 -15.31
N ARG A 108 21.74 7.64 -15.41
CA ARG A 108 21.03 6.99 -16.52
C ARG A 108 19.52 7.17 -16.46
N THR A 109 18.95 7.50 -15.30
CA THR A 109 17.49 7.53 -15.09
C THR A 109 16.80 8.78 -15.64
N LYS A 110 17.53 9.85 -15.95
CA LYS A 110 17.00 11.17 -16.38
C LYS A 110 16.01 11.79 -15.39
N LYS A 111 15.97 11.33 -14.14
CA LYS A 111 15.10 11.86 -13.08
C LYS A 111 15.82 12.96 -12.30
N LYS A 112 15.04 13.80 -11.59
CA LYS A 112 15.61 14.79 -10.67
C LYS A 112 16.28 14.05 -9.52
N VAL A 113 17.59 14.27 -9.36
CA VAL A 113 18.38 13.72 -8.25
C VAL A 113 18.85 14.86 -7.36
N ILE A 114 18.59 14.76 -6.06
CA ILE A 114 19.08 15.70 -5.04
C ILE A 114 20.08 14.93 -4.19
N VAL A 115 21.32 15.39 -4.16
CA VAL A 115 22.37 14.81 -3.29
C VAL A 115 22.25 15.42 -1.91
N ALA A 116 21.84 14.62 -0.93
CA ALA A 116 21.77 14.97 0.47
C ALA A 116 23.03 14.50 1.19
N VAL A 117 23.98 15.42 1.46
CA VAL A 117 25.21 15.14 2.19
C VAL A 117 24.87 15.17 3.69
N ASN A 118 24.69 13.99 4.28
CA ASN A 118 24.21 13.83 5.65
C ASN A 118 25.34 13.77 6.67
N LYS A 119 25.01 13.95 7.95
CA LYS A 119 25.91 13.96 9.12
C LYS A 119 26.83 15.20 9.18
N LEU A 120 26.48 16.26 8.51
CA LEU A 120 27.14 17.55 8.62
C LEU A 120 26.54 18.33 9.81
N ASP A 121 27.09 18.11 10.98
CA ASP A 121 26.52 18.62 12.25
C ASP A 121 26.92 20.06 12.52
N GLU A 122 28.03 20.54 11.97
CA GLU A 122 28.59 21.88 12.16
C GLU A 122 28.68 22.67 10.84
N THR A 123 28.50 24.01 10.95
CA THR A 123 28.51 24.93 9.80
C THR A 123 29.88 24.98 9.06
N HIS A 124 30.98 24.70 9.78
CA HIS A 124 32.32 24.66 9.24
C HIS A 124 32.58 23.47 8.29
N GLN A 125 31.77 22.42 8.41
CA GLN A 125 31.88 21.22 7.58
C GLN A 125 31.30 21.41 6.16
N ASN A 126 30.65 22.54 5.89
CA ASN A 126 30.14 22.83 4.54
C ASN A 126 31.26 22.90 3.48
N ASN A 127 32.50 23.16 3.89
CA ASN A 127 33.65 23.14 2.97
C ASN A 127 33.96 21.71 2.47
N LEU A 128 33.51 20.66 3.17
CA LEU A 128 33.67 19.27 2.72
C LEU A 128 32.77 18.94 1.53
N MET A 129 31.77 19.78 1.24
CA MET A 129 30.85 19.59 0.11
C MET A 129 31.56 19.52 -1.25
N TYR A 130 32.73 20.20 -1.41
CA TYR A 130 33.49 20.19 -2.66
C TYR A 130 33.89 18.79 -3.11
N ASN A 131 34.18 17.89 -2.16
CA ASN A 131 34.59 16.52 -2.44
C ASN A 131 33.48 15.69 -3.09
N PHE A 132 32.22 16.11 -2.94
CA PHE A 132 31.07 15.39 -3.47
C PHE A 132 30.60 15.86 -4.85
N TYR A 133 31.09 17.01 -5.33
CA TYR A 133 30.73 17.53 -6.68
C TYR A 133 31.25 16.64 -7.81
N GLU A 134 32.22 15.76 -7.53
CA GLU A 134 32.69 14.74 -8.47
C GLU A 134 31.56 13.80 -8.93
N LEU A 135 30.52 13.64 -8.13
CA LEU A 135 29.35 12.84 -8.48
C LEU A 135 28.56 13.42 -9.66
N GLY A 136 28.73 14.71 -10.01
CA GLY A 136 28.21 15.34 -11.23
C GLY A 136 26.69 15.48 -11.28
N PHE A 137 26.04 15.84 -10.17
CA PHE A 137 24.63 16.23 -10.11
C PHE A 137 24.48 17.75 -9.95
N ASP A 138 23.29 18.27 -10.21
CA ASP A 138 23.03 19.73 -10.18
C ASP A 138 22.75 20.26 -8.77
N THR A 139 22.23 19.42 -7.87
CA THR A 139 21.74 19.86 -6.56
C THR A 139 22.38 19.09 -5.43
N TYR A 140 23.07 19.81 -4.55
CA TYR A 140 23.72 19.28 -3.33
C TYR A 140 23.23 20.06 -2.12
N LEU A 141 22.79 19.37 -1.08
CA LEU A 141 22.31 19.96 0.16
C LEU A 141 23.01 19.35 1.37
N PRO A 142 23.67 20.18 2.20
CA PRO A 142 24.19 19.72 3.49
C PRO A 142 23.04 19.53 4.46
N ILE A 143 22.98 18.34 5.08
CA ILE A 143 21.96 18.04 6.07
C ILE A 143 22.56 17.33 7.29
N SER A 144 21.84 17.40 8.40
CA SER A 144 22.00 16.49 9.54
C SER A 144 20.63 15.97 9.94
N ALA A 145 20.34 14.72 9.54
CA ALA A 145 19.06 14.07 9.84
C ALA A 145 18.89 13.86 11.36
N GLU A 146 19.98 13.65 12.10
CA GLU A 146 19.96 13.47 13.54
C GLU A 146 19.65 14.79 14.26
N HIS A 147 20.28 15.90 13.85
CA HIS A 147 20.13 17.21 14.49
C HIS A 147 19.13 18.14 13.81
N ASN A 148 18.34 17.62 12.87
CA ASN A 148 17.30 18.38 12.15
C ASN A 148 17.82 19.63 11.41
N LYS A 149 19.07 19.62 10.91
CA LYS A 149 19.66 20.72 10.16
C LYS A 149 19.53 20.49 8.67
N GLY A 150 19.22 21.53 7.89
CA GLY A 150 19.07 21.48 6.44
C GLY A 150 17.81 20.75 5.92
N ILE A 151 16.97 20.19 6.81
CA ILE A 151 15.81 19.39 6.41
C ILE A 151 14.74 20.24 5.71
N ASN A 152 14.49 21.46 6.15
CA ASN A 152 13.55 22.36 5.45
C ASN A 152 14.04 22.74 4.05
N ALA A 153 15.34 22.95 3.87
CA ALA A 153 15.92 23.21 2.54
C ALA A 153 15.74 21.99 1.62
N LEU A 154 15.96 20.79 2.15
CA LEU A 154 15.73 19.56 1.42
C LEU A 154 14.25 19.38 1.03
N LEU A 155 13.30 19.61 1.95
CA LEU A 155 11.87 19.55 1.68
C LEU A 155 11.43 20.58 0.64
N ASN A 156 11.92 21.81 0.72
CA ASN A 156 11.67 22.85 -0.30
C ASN A 156 12.16 22.41 -1.67
N GLU A 157 13.36 21.84 -1.76
CA GLU A 157 13.92 21.38 -3.03
C GLU A 157 13.18 20.17 -3.60
N ILE A 158 12.81 19.21 -2.76
CA ILE A 158 12.00 18.05 -3.15
C ILE A 158 10.67 18.52 -3.73
N THR A 159 9.99 19.44 -3.05
CA THR A 159 8.62 19.83 -3.37
C THR A 159 8.54 21.02 -4.33
N ARG A 160 9.67 21.56 -4.81
CA ARG A 160 9.71 22.75 -5.68
C ARG A 160 8.73 22.63 -6.86
N ASP A 161 8.76 21.51 -7.55
CA ASP A 161 7.99 21.27 -8.77
C ASP A 161 6.70 20.46 -8.52
N PHE A 162 6.35 20.19 -7.23
CA PHE A 162 5.15 19.45 -6.90
C PHE A 162 3.92 20.35 -6.94
N PRO A 163 2.80 19.87 -7.48
CA PRO A 163 1.54 20.60 -7.42
C PRO A 163 1.05 20.69 -5.96
N ASP A 164 0.22 21.71 -5.69
CA ASP A 164 -0.49 21.76 -4.43
C ASP A 164 -1.41 20.55 -4.29
N TYR A 165 -1.41 19.97 -3.11
CA TYR A 165 -2.26 18.82 -2.81
C TYR A 165 -3.62 19.32 -2.33
N THR A 166 -4.61 19.24 -3.19
CA THR A 166 -6.02 19.52 -2.84
C THR A 166 -6.68 18.21 -2.44
N THR A 167 -7.06 18.10 -1.18
CA THR A 167 -7.59 16.88 -0.55
C THR A 167 -9.01 16.52 -0.99
N GLU A 168 -9.79 17.43 -1.57
CA GLU A 168 -11.24 17.24 -1.62
C GLU A 168 -11.78 16.57 -2.89
N GLU A 169 -11.12 16.64 -4.03
CA GLU A 169 -11.68 16.08 -5.28
C GLU A 169 -11.10 14.71 -5.67
N ASP A 170 -9.86 14.41 -5.29
CA ASP A 170 -9.17 13.18 -5.70
C ASP A 170 -9.46 11.99 -4.76
N ASP A 171 -9.83 12.24 -3.51
CA ASP A 171 -10.13 11.19 -2.51
C ASP A 171 -11.57 10.62 -2.65
N ALA A 172 -12.44 11.27 -3.44
CA ALA A 172 -13.84 10.85 -3.62
C ALA A 172 -14.03 9.80 -4.73
N ILE A 173 -13.05 9.64 -5.64
CA ILE A 173 -13.17 8.70 -6.77
C ILE A 173 -12.60 7.34 -6.34
N LEU A 174 -13.44 6.31 -6.36
CA LEU A 174 -13.02 4.94 -6.09
C LEU A 174 -12.00 4.47 -7.12
N ARG A 175 -10.84 4.01 -6.62
CA ARG A 175 -9.76 3.41 -7.40
C ARG A 175 -9.68 1.92 -7.12
N PHE A 176 -9.67 1.11 -8.16
CA PHE A 176 -9.48 -0.32 -7.99
C PHE A 176 -8.44 -0.88 -8.96
N SER A 177 -7.80 -1.96 -8.54
CA SER A 177 -6.84 -2.71 -9.35
C SER A 177 -7.33 -4.11 -9.62
N ILE A 178 -6.98 -4.65 -10.79
CA ILE A 178 -7.22 -6.05 -11.14
C ILE A 178 -5.88 -6.77 -11.06
N ILE A 179 -5.75 -7.64 -10.08
CA ILE A 179 -4.51 -8.33 -9.71
C ILE A 179 -4.64 -9.85 -9.91
N GLY A 180 -3.54 -10.55 -9.95
CA GLY A 180 -3.49 -11.99 -10.17
C GLY A 180 -2.38 -12.38 -11.13
N ARG A 181 -2.15 -13.69 -11.29
CA ARG A 181 -1.11 -14.27 -12.16
C ARG A 181 -1.22 -13.86 -13.64
N PRO A 182 -0.17 -14.05 -14.43
CA PRO A 182 -0.29 -14.02 -15.87
C PRO A 182 -1.36 -15.00 -16.39
N ASN A 183 -2.02 -14.66 -17.48
CA ASN A 183 -2.98 -15.51 -18.23
C ASN A 183 -4.30 -15.89 -17.50
N VAL A 184 -4.58 -15.38 -16.31
CA VAL A 184 -5.89 -15.57 -15.64
C VAL A 184 -7.03 -14.77 -16.30
N GLY A 185 -6.71 -13.89 -17.27
CA GLY A 185 -7.70 -13.13 -18.01
C GLY A 185 -7.93 -11.70 -17.52
N LYS A 186 -6.97 -11.09 -16.78
CA LYS A 186 -7.08 -9.70 -16.29
C LYS A 186 -7.40 -8.69 -17.39
N SER A 187 -6.64 -8.70 -18.47
CA SER A 187 -6.84 -7.78 -19.62
C SER A 187 -8.19 -7.98 -20.30
N SER A 188 -8.63 -9.24 -20.41
CA SER A 188 -9.95 -9.56 -20.96
C SER A 188 -11.06 -9.07 -20.05
N LEU A 189 -10.86 -9.17 -18.74
CA LEU A 189 -11.83 -8.70 -17.73
C LEU A 189 -11.99 -7.17 -17.77
N ILE A 190 -10.87 -6.44 -17.83
CA ILE A 190 -10.91 -4.98 -18.00
C ILE A 190 -11.64 -4.59 -19.28
N ASN A 191 -11.29 -5.21 -20.39
CA ASN A 191 -11.93 -4.91 -21.68
C ASN A 191 -13.43 -5.24 -21.65
N ALA A 192 -13.82 -6.35 -21.00
CA ALA A 192 -15.23 -6.72 -20.86
C ALA A 192 -15.98 -5.72 -19.99
N LEU A 193 -15.38 -5.26 -18.89
CA LEU A 193 -15.94 -4.29 -17.97
C LEU A 193 -16.12 -2.91 -18.62
N LEU A 194 -15.09 -2.41 -19.31
CA LEU A 194 -15.12 -1.10 -19.97
C LEU A 194 -16.02 -1.07 -21.22
N ASN A 195 -16.34 -2.23 -21.81
CA ASN A 195 -17.26 -2.38 -22.93
C ASN A 195 -18.66 -2.82 -22.48
N GLU A 196 -18.99 -2.72 -21.20
CA GLU A 196 -20.34 -2.95 -20.70
C GLU A 196 -21.24 -1.74 -21.03
N ASP A 197 -22.51 -1.95 -21.37
CA ASP A 197 -23.44 -0.88 -21.78
C ASP A 197 -23.62 0.22 -20.73
N ARG A 198 -23.28 -0.05 -19.48
CA ARG A 198 -23.33 0.87 -18.35
C ARG A 198 -22.03 1.64 -18.10
N ALA A 199 -20.95 1.32 -18.82
CA ALA A 199 -19.63 1.93 -18.64
C ALA A 199 -19.32 2.88 -19.82
N ILE A 200 -19.02 4.14 -19.52
CA ILE A 200 -18.60 5.14 -20.50
C ILE A 200 -17.14 5.49 -20.22
N VAL A 201 -16.25 5.12 -21.13
CA VAL A 201 -14.82 5.47 -21.00
C VAL A 201 -14.64 6.95 -21.31
N SER A 202 -14.09 7.70 -20.39
CA SER A 202 -13.74 9.10 -20.60
C SER A 202 -12.45 9.20 -21.43
N ASN A 203 -12.60 9.63 -22.70
CA ASN A 203 -11.46 9.90 -23.61
C ASN A 203 -10.80 11.26 -23.38
N ILE A 204 -10.94 11.88 -22.21
CA ILE A 204 -10.31 13.16 -21.93
C ILE A 204 -8.83 12.91 -21.68
N ALA A 205 -8.04 13.02 -22.77
CA ALA A 205 -6.58 13.06 -22.70
C ALA A 205 -6.16 14.25 -21.82
N GLY A 206 -5.55 13.96 -20.66
CA GLY A 206 -5.00 15.01 -19.79
C GLY A 206 -5.49 15.04 -18.34
N THR A 207 -6.51 14.26 -17.96
CA THR A 207 -7.02 14.21 -16.56
C THR A 207 -6.42 13.09 -15.72
N THR A 208 -5.73 12.13 -16.33
CA THR A 208 -4.91 11.12 -15.63
C THR A 208 -3.45 11.42 -15.91
N ARG A 209 -2.70 11.86 -14.90
CA ARG A 209 -1.25 12.15 -15.00
C ARG A 209 -0.39 10.93 -15.31
N ASP A 210 -0.93 9.75 -15.20
CA ASP A 210 -0.31 8.50 -15.65
C ASP A 210 -1.08 7.94 -16.85
N ALA A 211 -0.40 7.78 -17.98
CA ALA A 211 -0.90 7.11 -19.18
C ALA A 211 -1.26 5.61 -18.97
N ILE A 212 -1.30 5.17 -17.73
CA ILE A 212 -1.38 3.80 -17.24
C ILE A 212 -2.76 3.48 -16.64
N ASP A 213 -3.48 4.49 -16.13
CA ASP A 213 -4.78 4.34 -15.48
C ASP A 213 -5.93 4.69 -16.43
N THR A 214 -7.07 4.05 -16.26
CA THR A 214 -8.26 4.33 -17.08
C THR A 214 -9.41 4.83 -16.21
N LYS A 215 -9.84 6.07 -16.47
CA LYS A 215 -11.05 6.64 -15.87
C LYS A 215 -12.26 6.24 -16.71
N PHE A 216 -13.33 5.84 -16.05
CA PHE A 216 -14.61 5.53 -16.70
C PHE A 216 -15.77 5.88 -15.76
N THR A 217 -16.93 6.09 -16.32
CA THR A 217 -18.18 6.37 -15.58
C THR A 217 -19.06 5.12 -15.61
N TYR A 218 -19.52 4.66 -14.46
CA TYR A 218 -20.48 3.58 -14.30
C TYR A 218 -21.65 4.06 -13.44
N GLU A 219 -22.88 3.90 -13.92
CA GLU A 219 -24.10 4.39 -13.23
C GLU A 219 -24.00 5.85 -12.74
N LYS A 220 -23.48 6.73 -13.61
CA LYS A 220 -23.30 8.19 -13.36
C LYS A 220 -22.26 8.55 -12.29
N LYS A 221 -21.45 7.61 -11.83
CA LYS A 221 -20.33 7.85 -10.93
C LYS A 221 -19.01 7.53 -11.63
N ASP A 222 -17.97 8.28 -11.28
CA ASP A 222 -16.63 8.11 -11.86
C ASP A 222 -15.80 7.11 -11.05
N TYR A 223 -15.05 6.28 -11.78
CA TYR A 223 -14.17 5.24 -11.24
C TYR A 223 -12.84 5.25 -11.98
N ILE A 224 -11.80 4.74 -11.33
CA ILE A 224 -10.47 4.60 -11.94
C ILE A 224 -9.99 3.17 -11.79
N VAL A 225 -9.65 2.53 -12.92
CA VAL A 225 -8.91 1.26 -12.95
C VAL A 225 -7.43 1.55 -13.02
N ILE A 226 -6.69 1.03 -12.06
CA ILE A 226 -5.24 1.21 -11.93
C ILE A 226 -4.48 0.22 -12.85
N ASP A 227 -3.39 0.69 -13.48
CA ASP A 227 -2.42 -0.09 -14.28
C ASP A 227 -3.01 -0.82 -15.51
N THR A 228 -3.81 -0.14 -16.30
CA THR A 228 -4.38 -0.70 -17.53
C THR A 228 -3.38 -0.80 -18.70
N ALA A 229 -2.33 0.03 -18.77
CA ALA A 229 -1.37 0.04 -19.90
C ALA A 229 -0.46 -1.19 -19.89
N GLY A 230 -0.12 -1.72 -18.73
CA GLY A 230 0.60 -2.98 -18.61
C GLY A 230 -0.15 -4.18 -19.15
N MET A 231 -1.46 -4.06 -19.23
CA MET A 231 -2.33 -5.11 -19.75
C MET A 231 -2.63 -4.96 -21.24
N ARG A 232 -2.42 -3.76 -21.85
CA ARG A 232 -2.67 -3.49 -23.28
C ARG A 232 -1.48 -3.81 -24.19
N LYS A 233 -0.24 -3.73 -23.70
CA LYS A 233 0.95 -4.06 -24.50
C LYS A 233 1.21 -5.56 -24.54
N LYS A 234 0.59 -6.28 -25.47
CA LYS A 234 1.03 -7.59 -25.91
C LYS A 234 2.24 -7.41 -26.84
N GLY A 235 3.44 -7.74 -26.38
CA GLY A 235 4.56 -7.86 -27.28
C GLY A 235 5.92 -7.79 -26.62
N ARG A 236 6.60 -8.94 -26.63
CA ARG A 236 8.05 -9.14 -26.46
C ARG A 236 8.67 -8.73 -25.12
N ILE A 237 8.86 -9.74 -24.27
CA ILE A 237 10.13 -10.10 -23.59
C ILE A 237 9.81 -11.34 -22.74
N TYR A 238 10.38 -12.46 -23.14
CA TYR A 238 10.13 -13.82 -22.59
C TYR A 238 11.19 -14.16 -21.60
N GLU A 239 11.44 -13.83 -20.49
CA GLU A 239 12.28 -14.54 -19.49
C GLU A 239 12.18 -14.06 -18.03
N ASN A 240 11.45 -12.95 -17.73
CA ASN A 240 11.28 -12.45 -16.36
C ASN A 240 9.83 -12.11 -16.01
N ILE A 241 8.86 -12.73 -16.70
CA ILE A 241 7.44 -12.30 -16.69
C ILE A 241 6.79 -12.46 -15.32
N GLU A 242 7.11 -13.48 -14.55
CA GLU A 242 6.45 -13.74 -13.26
C GLU A 242 6.86 -12.74 -12.18
N LYS A 243 8.16 -12.44 -12.06
CA LYS A 243 8.67 -11.48 -11.08
C LYS A 243 8.20 -10.05 -11.37
N TYR A 244 8.20 -9.63 -12.65
CA TYR A 244 7.69 -8.34 -13.06
C TYR A 244 6.17 -8.21 -12.85
N SER A 245 5.44 -9.30 -13.03
CA SER A 245 3.99 -9.33 -12.82
C SER A 245 3.63 -9.14 -11.35
N LEU A 246 4.37 -9.76 -10.43
CA LEU A 246 4.15 -9.63 -8.99
C LEU A 246 4.39 -8.19 -8.51
N ILE A 247 5.51 -7.60 -8.90
CA ILE A 247 5.88 -6.22 -8.51
C ILE A 247 4.86 -5.21 -9.04
N ARG A 248 4.41 -5.41 -10.28
CA ARG A 248 3.38 -4.58 -10.88
C ARG A 248 2.05 -4.70 -10.15
N SER A 249 1.70 -5.92 -9.73
CA SER A 249 0.52 -6.15 -8.89
C SER A 249 0.63 -5.43 -7.54
N MET A 250 1.81 -5.46 -6.90
CA MET A 250 2.07 -4.73 -5.65
C MET A 250 1.86 -3.22 -5.82
N LYS A 251 2.41 -2.63 -6.90
CA LYS A 251 2.21 -1.20 -7.21
C LYS A 251 0.74 -0.84 -7.42
N ALA A 252 0.02 -1.67 -8.15
CA ALA A 252 -1.39 -1.46 -8.38
C ALA A 252 -2.19 -1.56 -7.08
N ILE A 253 -1.83 -2.50 -6.20
CA ILE A 253 -2.43 -2.66 -4.86
C ILE A 253 -2.24 -1.38 -4.05
N ASP A 254 -1.02 -0.86 -3.94
CA ASP A 254 -0.72 0.31 -3.10
C ASP A 254 -1.54 1.55 -3.51
N ARG A 255 -1.82 1.70 -4.82
CA ARG A 255 -2.53 2.84 -5.40
C ARG A 255 -4.06 2.68 -5.43
N SER A 256 -4.58 1.51 -5.10
CA SER A 256 -6.01 1.22 -5.15
C SER A 256 -6.68 1.26 -3.77
N ASP A 257 -7.98 1.49 -3.76
CA ASP A 257 -8.85 1.34 -2.58
C ASP A 257 -9.36 -0.10 -2.48
N VAL A 258 -9.65 -0.71 -3.64
CA VAL A 258 -10.17 -2.09 -3.75
C VAL A 258 -9.29 -2.89 -4.70
N CYS A 259 -8.92 -4.11 -4.30
CA CYS A 259 -8.18 -5.06 -5.11
C CYS A 259 -9.11 -6.18 -5.60
N VAL A 260 -9.13 -6.41 -6.90
CA VAL A 260 -9.85 -7.51 -7.53
C VAL A 260 -8.87 -8.64 -7.85
N LEU A 261 -8.84 -9.67 -7.02
CA LEU A 261 -7.99 -10.85 -7.24
C LEU A 261 -8.66 -11.81 -8.24
N VAL A 262 -8.04 -12.00 -9.40
CA VAL A 262 -8.56 -12.87 -10.45
C VAL A 262 -7.88 -14.23 -10.41
N ILE A 263 -8.69 -15.29 -10.27
CA ILE A 263 -8.28 -16.69 -10.26
C ILE A 263 -8.86 -17.37 -11.52
N ASN A 264 -8.09 -18.27 -12.12
CA ASN A 264 -8.52 -19.06 -13.26
C ASN A 264 -9.25 -20.32 -12.82
N ALA A 265 -10.50 -20.52 -13.28
CA ALA A 265 -11.30 -21.69 -12.93
C ALA A 265 -10.71 -23.01 -13.45
N GLU A 266 -9.94 -23.00 -14.56
CA GLU A 266 -9.32 -24.20 -15.12
C GLU A 266 -8.11 -24.67 -14.32
N GLU A 267 -7.31 -23.72 -13.80
CA GLU A 267 -6.03 -24.01 -13.13
C GLU A 267 -6.15 -24.13 -11.62
N GLY A 268 -7.23 -23.62 -11.04
CA GLY A 268 -7.44 -23.59 -9.60
C GLY A 268 -6.61 -22.53 -8.86
N ILE A 269 -6.59 -22.66 -7.54
CA ILE A 269 -5.86 -21.79 -6.62
C ILE A 269 -4.43 -22.32 -6.47
N ILE A 270 -3.45 -21.44 -6.63
CA ILE A 270 -2.04 -21.77 -6.37
C ILE A 270 -1.43 -20.84 -5.33
N GLU A 271 -0.24 -21.16 -4.85
CA GLU A 271 0.42 -20.42 -3.77
C GLU A 271 0.67 -18.95 -4.12
N HIS A 272 0.97 -18.66 -5.38
CA HIS A 272 1.15 -17.28 -5.86
C HIS A 272 -0.11 -16.40 -5.68
N ASP A 273 -1.32 -16.97 -5.87
CA ASP A 273 -2.57 -16.24 -5.64
C ASP A 273 -2.73 -15.86 -4.16
N LYS A 274 -2.31 -16.75 -3.25
CA LYS A 274 -2.32 -16.49 -1.80
C LYS A 274 -1.33 -15.39 -1.41
N HIS A 275 -0.14 -15.38 -2.00
CA HIS A 275 0.85 -14.33 -1.75
C HIS A 275 0.34 -12.94 -2.20
N ILE A 276 -0.30 -12.85 -3.36
CA ILE A 276 -0.89 -11.60 -3.84
C ILE A 276 -2.01 -11.13 -2.90
N ALA A 277 -2.87 -12.05 -2.46
CA ALA A 277 -3.95 -11.74 -1.51
C ALA A 277 -3.42 -11.30 -0.15
N SER A 278 -2.37 -11.97 0.37
CA SER A 278 -1.73 -11.58 1.63
C SER A 278 -1.15 -10.18 1.55
N TYR A 279 -0.49 -9.85 0.43
CA TYR A 279 0.05 -8.50 0.24
C TYR A 279 -1.06 -7.42 0.23
N ALA A 280 -2.20 -7.69 -0.42
CA ALA A 280 -3.33 -6.75 -0.41
C ALA A 280 -3.94 -6.59 0.99
N LEU A 281 -3.98 -7.68 1.80
CA LEU A 281 -4.40 -7.64 3.20
C LEU A 281 -3.42 -6.80 4.04
N ASP A 282 -2.11 -7.04 3.90
CA ASP A 282 -1.07 -6.32 4.63
C ASP A 282 -1.06 -4.83 4.29
N ALA A 283 -1.40 -4.48 3.04
CA ALA A 283 -1.61 -3.11 2.59
C ALA A 283 -2.96 -2.51 3.03
N GLY A 284 -3.77 -3.23 3.81
CA GLY A 284 -5.04 -2.76 4.34
C GLY A 284 -6.13 -2.53 3.28
N LYS A 285 -6.01 -3.16 2.10
CA LYS A 285 -6.92 -2.90 0.98
C LYS A 285 -8.20 -3.75 1.07
N ALA A 286 -9.32 -3.15 0.67
CA ALA A 286 -10.54 -3.92 0.43
C ALA A 286 -10.33 -4.87 -0.76
N MET A 287 -11.04 -5.99 -0.76
CA MET A 287 -10.79 -7.05 -1.75
C MET A 287 -12.07 -7.73 -2.22
N VAL A 288 -12.05 -8.13 -3.51
CA VAL A 288 -13.04 -9.01 -4.13
C VAL A 288 -12.28 -10.14 -4.84
N ILE A 289 -12.70 -11.38 -4.68
CA ILE A 289 -12.15 -12.53 -5.41
C ILE A 289 -13.04 -12.81 -6.63
N VAL A 290 -12.42 -12.91 -7.81
CA VAL A 290 -13.08 -13.26 -9.07
C VAL A 290 -12.57 -14.60 -9.56
N VAL A 291 -13.48 -15.56 -9.75
CA VAL A 291 -13.21 -16.81 -10.45
C VAL A 291 -13.60 -16.61 -11.90
N ASN A 292 -12.61 -16.39 -12.74
CA ASN A 292 -12.77 -16.13 -14.18
C ASN A 292 -12.70 -17.42 -15.01
N LYS A 293 -13.12 -17.33 -16.26
CA LYS A 293 -13.29 -18.45 -17.21
C LYS A 293 -14.35 -19.45 -16.75
N TRP A 294 -15.39 -18.95 -16.10
CA TRP A 294 -16.50 -19.79 -15.60
C TRP A 294 -17.34 -20.42 -16.73
N ASP A 295 -17.08 -20.03 -18.00
CA ASP A 295 -17.69 -20.60 -19.21
C ASP A 295 -17.27 -22.05 -19.48
N VAL A 296 -16.06 -22.44 -19.06
CA VAL A 296 -15.51 -23.79 -19.28
C VAL A 296 -15.93 -24.79 -18.19
N VAL A 297 -16.56 -24.32 -17.11
CA VAL A 297 -16.95 -25.17 -15.99
C VAL A 297 -18.32 -25.81 -16.28
N GLU A 298 -18.36 -27.14 -16.17
CA GLU A 298 -19.59 -27.93 -16.24
C GLU A 298 -20.26 -27.96 -14.87
N ASN A 299 -21.56 -28.29 -14.80
CA ASN A 299 -22.33 -28.39 -13.55
C ASN A 299 -22.16 -27.20 -12.60
N LYS A 300 -22.35 -26.00 -13.16
CA LYS A 300 -21.99 -24.70 -12.53
C LYS A 300 -22.48 -24.52 -11.10
N ASP A 301 -23.68 -24.99 -10.75
CA ASP A 301 -24.25 -24.78 -9.40
C ASP A 301 -23.57 -25.65 -8.36
N GLU A 302 -23.21 -26.87 -8.69
CA GLU A 302 -22.49 -27.80 -7.82
C GLU A 302 -21.03 -27.38 -7.65
N GLU A 303 -20.38 -27.08 -8.77
CA GLU A 303 -18.98 -26.61 -8.78
C GLU A 303 -18.82 -25.27 -8.06
N MET A 304 -19.79 -24.37 -8.13
CA MET A 304 -19.75 -23.10 -7.39
C MET A 304 -19.64 -23.34 -5.88
N LYS A 305 -20.40 -24.29 -5.33
CA LYS A 305 -20.33 -24.63 -3.89
C LYS A 305 -18.97 -25.20 -3.51
N LYS A 306 -18.40 -26.07 -4.34
CA LYS A 306 -17.06 -26.64 -4.14
C LYS A 306 -16.00 -25.56 -4.20
N TRP A 307 -16.10 -24.64 -5.17
CA TRP A 307 -15.18 -23.52 -5.31
C TRP A 307 -15.23 -22.57 -4.13
N ILE A 308 -16.42 -22.22 -3.63
CA ILE A 308 -16.56 -21.40 -2.42
C ILE A 308 -15.86 -22.06 -1.23
N ALA A 309 -16.12 -23.36 -1.00
CA ALA A 309 -15.49 -24.10 0.08
C ALA A 309 -13.95 -24.15 -0.07
N ASN A 310 -13.45 -24.37 -1.29
CA ASN A 310 -12.02 -24.39 -1.60
C ASN A 310 -11.37 -23.01 -1.37
N ILE A 311 -12.01 -21.93 -1.83
CA ILE A 311 -11.53 -20.56 -1.60
C ILE A 311 -11.48 -20.27 -0.10
N ARG A 312 -12.54 -20.58 0.66
CA ARG A 312 -12.57 -20.36 2.12
C ARG A 312 -11.49 -21.16 2.85
N ALA A 313 -11.18 -22.39 2.39
CA ALA A 313 -10.12 -23.22 2.96
C ALA A 313 -8.71 -22.66 2.66
N ASN A 314 -8.48 -22.12 1.47
CA ASN A 314 -7.17 -21.59 1.05
C ASN A 314 -6.91 -20.14 1.50
N PHE A 315 -7.95 -19.32 1.64
CA PHE A 315 -7.87 -17.91 2.04
C PHE A 315 -8.50 -17.66 3.42
N GLN A 316 -8.14 -18.50 4.41
CA GLN A 316 -8.66 -18.40 5.79
C GLN A 316 -8.37 -17.06 6.46
N PHE A 317 -7.35 -16.34 6.00
CA PHE A 317 -6.94 -15.03 6.50
C PHE A 317 -7.82 -13.87 5.98
N ILE A 318 -8.67 -14.10 4.97
CA ILE A 318 -9.62 -13.13 4.42
C ILE A 318 -11.04 -13.72 4.28
N PRO A 319 -11.64 -14.23 5.36
CA PRO A 319 -12.94 -14.91 5.30
C PRO A 319 -14.11 -14.00 4.92
N TYR A 320 -13.92 -12.69 5.01
CA TYR A 320 -14.91 -11.63 4.76
C TYR A 320 -15.02 -11.20 3.30
N VAL A 321 -14.16 -11.70 2.42
CA VAL A 321 -14.10 -11.27 1.01
C VAL A 321 -15.20 -11.94 0.19
N ASN A 322 -15.88 -11.16 -0.67
CA ASN A 322 -16.88 -11.68 -1.60
C ASN A 322 -16.23 -12.40 -2.78
N ILE A 323 -16.94 -13.40 -3.31
CA ILE A 323 -16.49 -14.24 -4.42
C ILE A 323 -17.47 -14.05 -5.58
N VAL A 324 -16.94 -13.66 -6.75
CA VAL A 324 -17.71 -13.47 -7.98
C VAL A 324 -17.27 -14.50 -9.02
N PHE A 325 -18.23 -15.18 -9.63
CA PHE A 325 -18.01 -16.13 -10.70
C PHE A 325 -18.46 -15.51 -12.02
N LEU A 326 -17.56 -15.39 -12.99
CA LEU A 326 -17.83 -14.74 -14.28
C LEU A 326 -16.97 -15.31 -15.41
N SER A 327 -17.30 -14.95 -16.64
CA SER A 327 -16.44 -15.19 -17.80
C SER A 327 -16.19 -13.88 -18.53
N ALA A 328 -14.95 -13.43 -18.54
CA ALA A 328 -14.53 -12.27 -19.31
C ALA A 328 -14.62 -12.51 -20.85
N LYS A 329 -14.51 -13.77 -21.30
CA LYS A 329 -14.57 -14.16 -22.70
C LYS A 329 -15.99 -14.08 -23.27
N THR A 330 -16.94 -14.65 -22.55
CA THR A 330 -18.36 -14.70 -22.96
C THR A 330 -19.17 -13.53 -22.42
N LYS A 331 -18.56 -12.65 -21.63
CA LYS A 331 -19.19 -11.54 -20.90
C LYS A 331 -20.28 -12.01 -19.91
N SER A 332 -20.31 -13.28 -19.57
CA SER A 332 -21.30 -13.84 -18.62
C SER A 332 -21.03 -13.31 -17.22
N ARG A 333 -22.06 -12.75 -16.57
CA ARG A 333 -22.08 -12.23 -15.20
C ARG A 333 -21.08 -11.08 -14.92
N ILE A 334 -20.57 -10.38 -15.92
CA ILE A 334 -19.67 -9.22 -15.74
C ILE A 334 -20.36 -8.14 -14.91
N HIS A 335 -21.65 -7.88 -15.14
CA HIS A 335 -22.45 -6.89 -14.43
C HIS A 335 -22.47 -7.08 -12.90
N THR A 336 -22.13 -8.25 -12.38
CA THR A 336 -22.08 -8.51 -10.93
C THR A 336 -20.80 -7.99 -10.27
N LEU A 337 -19.77 -7.65 -11.04
CA LEU A 337 -18.46 -7.27 -10.50
C LEU A 337 -18.45 -5.86 -9.88
N MET A 338 -18.96 -4.86 -10.60
CA MET A 338 -18.96 -3.47 -10.10
C MET A 338 -19.73 -3.30 -8.79
N PRO A 339 -20.94 -3.87 -8.60
CA PRO A 339 -21.64 -3.81 -7.32
C PRO A 339 -20.82 -4.35 -6.15
N GLU A 340 -20.05 -5.44 -6.34
CA GLU A 340 -19.22 -6.01 -5.29
C GLU A 340 -17.99 -5.16 -4.98
N ILE A 341 -17.38 -4.52 -5.99
CA ILE A 341 -16.30 -3.55 -5.80
C ILE A 341 -16.80 -2.34 -4.99
N ILE A 342 -17.97 -1.80 -5.37
CA ILE A 342 -18.59 -0.66 -4.68
C ILE A 342 -18.91 -1.02 -3.23
N LYS A 343 -19.51 -2.20 -2.99
CA LYS A 343 -19.84 -2.70 -1.65
C LYS A 343 -18.59 -2.82 -0.77
N ALA A 344 -17.50 -3.37 -1.30
CA ALA A 344 -16.23 -3.49 -0.58
C ALA A 344 -15.65 -2.12 -0.21
N TYR A 345 -15.74 -1.14 -1.10
CA TYR A 345 -15.32 0.24 -0.85
C TYR A 345 -16.19 0.93 0.21
N GLU A 346 -17.52 0.82 0.10
CA GLU A 346 -18.46 1.37 1.09
C GLU A 346 -18.22 0.78 2.47
N SER A 347 -17.90 -0.52 2.55
CA SER A 347 -17.50 -1.17 3.80
C SER A 347 -16.20 -0.61 4.35
N ALA A 348 -15.20 -0.34 3.48
CA ALA A 348 -13.91 0.21 3.87
C ALA A 348 -14.00 1.67 4.35
N THR A 349 -14.93 2.44 3.79
CA THR A 349 -15.12 3.87 4.12
C THR A 349 -16.20 4.12 5.17
N LYS A 350 -16.82 3.06 5.68
CA LYS A 350 -17.94 3.15 6.60
C LYS A 350 -17.56 3.78 7.93
N GLU A 351 -18.27 4.83 8.30
CA GLU A 351 -18.17 5.44 9.61
C GLU A 351 -19.17 4.81 10.58
N ILE A 352 -18.70 4.39 11.73
CA ILE A 352 -19.48 3.71 12.75
C ILE A 352 -19.61 4.62 13.97
N LYS A 353 -20.83 4.85 14.42
CA LYS A 353 -21.10 5.65 15.62
C LYS A 353 -20.44 4.98 16.84
N THR A 354 -19.71 5.77 17.61
CA THR A 354 -19.00 5.32 18.82
C THR A 354 -19.92 4.63 19.83
N SER A 355 -21.17 5.09 19.99
CA SER A 355 -22.14 4.45 20.87
C SER A 355 -22.47 3.02 20.45
N VAL A 356 -22.76 2.81 19.15
CA VAL A 356 -23.06 1.49 18.59
C VAL A 356 -21.87 0.52 18.80
N LEU A 357 -20.65 1.00 18.52
CA LEU A 357 -19.45 0.20 18.69
C LEU A 357 -19.24 -0.21 20.17
N ASN A 358 -19.44 0.72 21.11
CA ASN A 358 -19.31 0.41 22.53
C ASN A 358 -20.41 -0.51 23.05
N ASP A 359 -21.63 -0.46 22.49
CA ASP A 359 -22.71 -1.38 22.85
C ASP A 359 -22.36 -2.79 22.40
N ILE A 360 -21.90 -2.98 21.14
CA ILE A 360 -21.44 -4.28 20.62
C ILE A 360 -20.33 -4.87 21.49
N ILE A 361 -19.33 -4.07 21.86
CA ILE A 361 -18.21 -4.55 22.68
C ILE A 361 -18.63 -4.84 24.11
N ARG A 362 -19.56 -4.10 24.69
CA ARG A 362 -20.14 -4.38 26.03
C ARG A 362 -20.87 -5.72 26.04
N GLU A 363 -21.70 -5.98 25.03
CA GLU A 363 -22.40 -7.26 24.87
C GLU A 363 -21.41 -8.41 24.66
N ALA A 364 -20.40 -8.22 23.80
CA ALA A 364 -19.35 -9.20 23.57
C ALA A 364 -18.61 -9.58 24.86
N VAL A 365 -18.21 -8.60 25.65
CA VAL A 365 -17.55 -8.82 26.94
C VAL A 365 -18.47 -9.50 27.96
N ALA A 366 -19.77 -9.18 27.97
CA ALA A 366 -20.75 -9.80 28.83
C ALA A 366 -21.00 -11.29 28.46
N MET A 367 -21.01 -11.62 27.16
CA MET A 367 -21.15 -12.99 26.67
C MET A 367 -19.92 -13.86 26.96
N HIS A 368 -18.74 -13.31 26.72
CA HIS A 368 -17.46 -14.00 26.94
C HIS A 368 -16.45 -13.03 27.58
N GLU A 369 -16.23 -13.21 28.87
CA GLU A 369 -15.23 -12.43 29.58
C GLU A 369 -13.81 -12.71 29.06
N PRO A 370 -12.92 -11.69 29.02
CA PRO A 370 -11.52 -11.89 28.67
C PRO A 370 -10.84 -12.95 29.55
N PRO A 371 -9.98 -13.79 28.97
CA PRO A 371 -9.25 -14.80 29.75
C PRO A 371 -8.38 -14.16 30.83
N SER A 372 -8.25 -14.85 31.97
CA SER A 372 -7.37 -14.41 33.04
C SER A 372 -5.92 -14.82 32.75
N TYR A 373 -4.98 -13.89 32.87
CA TYR A 373 -3.55 -14.14 32.78
C TYR A 373 -2.84 -13.66 34.07
N LYS A 374 -2.18 -14.57 34.78
CA LYS A 374 -1.51 -14.30 36.07
C LYS A 374 -2.43 -13.59 37.09
N GLY A 375 -3.67 -14.05 37.19
CA GLY A 375 -4.67 -13.49 38.13
C GLY A 375 -5.23 -12.11 37.74
N LYS A 376 -4.85 -11.56 36.58
CA LYS A 376 -5.35 -10.30 36.05
C LYS A 376 -6.14 -10.52 34.77
N ARG A 377 -7.22 -9.72 34.59
CA ARG A 377 -8.04 -9.76 33.36
C ARG A 377 -7.91 -8.46 32.59
N LEU A 378 -8.01 -8.57 31.27
CA LEU A 378 -8.14 -7.41 30.38
C LEU A 378 -9.46 -6.69 30.72
N LYS A 379 -9.41 -5.38 30.88
CA LYS A 379 -10.60 -4.52 31.00
C LYS A 379 -10.62 -3.57 29.82
N ILE A 380 -11.71 -3.58 29.04
CA ILE A 380 -11.97 -2.66 27.96
C ILE A 380 -12.83 -1.53 28.52
N TYR A 381 -12.34 -0.30 28.47
CA TYR A 381 -13.05 0.86 28.99
C TYR A 381 -13.87 1.58 27.93
N PHE A 382 -13.34 1.62 26.73
CA PHE A 382 -13.91 2.40 25.64
C PHE A 382 -13.35 1.93 24.32
N VAL A 383 -14.15 2.05 23.24
CA VAL A 383 -13.71 1.81 21.88
C VAL A 383 -14.22 2.91 20.97
N ASN A 384 -13.40 3.35 20.04
CA ASN A 384 -13.78 4.29 18.99
C ASN A 384 -13.16 3.92 17.66
N GLN A 385 -13.79 4.31 16.57
CA GLN A 385 -13.18 4.27 15.26
C GLN A 385 -12.25 5.47 15.11
N CYS A 386 -10.98 5.22 14.78
CA CYS A 386 -9.98 6.28 14.62
C CYS A 386 -9.59 6.51 13.16
N ASP A 387 -9.95 5.59 12.25
CA ASP A 387 -9.62 5.69 10.83
C ASP A 387 -10.58 4.86 9.96
N THR A 388 -10.58 5.15 8.66
CA THR A 388 -11.24 4.40 7.59
C THR A 388 -10.20 4.00 6.54
N ARG A 389 -10.52 3.03 5.66
CA ARG A 389 -9.64 2.55 4.57
C ARG A 389 -8.31 1.92 5.01
N PRO A 390 -8.31 0.89 5.87
CA PRO A 390 -9.46 0.14 6.37
C PRO A 390 -10.01 0.70 7.69
N PRO A 391 -11.21 0.28 8.12
CA PRO A 391 -11.76 0.63 9.43
C PRO A 391 -10.81 0.21 10.55
N LYS A 392 -10.42 1.18 11.38
CA LYS A 392 -9.50 1.00 12.48
C LYS A 392 -10.15 1.37 13.80
N PHE A 393 -10.12 0.46 14.74
CA PHE A 393 -10.77 0.62 16.04
C PHE A 393 -9.73 0.66 17.16
N ASP A 394 -9.75 1.73 17.95
CA ASP A 394 -8.86 1.91 19.10
C ASP A 394 -9.58 1.55 20.39
N PHE A 395 -9.08 0.50 21.05
CA PHE A 395 -9.59 -0.04 22.30
C PHE A 395 -8.77 0.49 23.47
N GLN A 396 -9.38 1.30 24.34
CA GLN A 396 -8.78 1.67 25.61
C GLN A 396 -8.88 0.55 26.64
N VAL A 397 -7.74 0.05 27.07
CA VAL A 397 -7.65 -1.07 28.00
C VAL A 397 -6.83 -0.72 29.26
N ASN A 398 -6.97 -1.54 30.30
CA ASN A 398 -6.14 -1.42 31.49
C ASN A 398 -4.68 -1.79 31.24
N ASN A 399 -4.43 -2.85 30.46
CA ASN A 399 -3.09 -3.30 30.08
C ASN A 399 -3.17 -4.15 28.82
N LYS A 400 -2.61 -3.68 27.70
CA LYS A 400 -2.56 -4.38 26.42
C LYS A 400 -1.80 -5.71 26.46
N GLY A 401 -0.87 -5.88 27.40
CA GLY A 401 -0.13 -7.13 27.60
C GLY A 401 -1.00 -8.29 28.15
N LEU A 402 -2.26 -8.03 28.52
CA LEU A 402 -3.23 -9.05 28.94
C LEU A 402 -4.12 -9.53 27.78
N LEU A 403 -3.99 -8.94 26.59
CA LEU A 403 -4.73 -9.32 25.41
C LEU A 403 -4.18 -10.64 24.86
N HIS A 404 -5.04 -11.63 24.72
CA HIS A 404 -4.73 -12.87 24.03
C HIS A 404 -5.23 -12.81 22.59
N PHE A 405 -4.47 -13.34 21.63
CA PHE A 405 -4.80 -13.29 20.21
C PHE A 405 -6.17 -13.90 19.86
N SER A 406 -6.61 -14.94 20.59
CA SER A 406 -7.92 -15.55 20.39
C SER A 406 -9.06 -14.62 20.81
N TYR A 407 -8.83 -13.77 21.84
CA TYR A 407 -9.82 -12.79 22.28
C TYR A 407 -9.90 -11.61 21.32
N GLU A 408 -8.79 -11.19 20.74
CA GLU A 408 -8.77 -10.20 19.67
C GLU A 408 -9.61 -10.67 18.47
N ARG A 409 -9.42 -11.92 18.01
CA ARG A 409 -10.24 -12.52 16.95
C ARG A 409 -11.73 -12.61 17.32
N TYR A 410 -12.02 -12.91 18.57
CA TYR A 410 -13.40 -12.93 19.06
C TYR A 410 -14.05 -11.55 18.94
N LEU A 411 -13.36 -10.48 19.38
CA LEU A 411 -13.86 -9.11 19.26
C LEU A 411 -14.04 -8.70 17.80
N GLU A 412 -13.10 -9.05 16.93
CA GLU A 412 -13.24 -8.83 15.49
C GLU A 412 -14.50 -9.49 14.93
N ASN A 413 -14.72 -10.75 15.26
CA ASN A 413 -15.91 -11.49 14.82
C ASN A 413 -17.19 -10.84 15.34
N GLN A 414 -17.22 -10.37 16.58
CA GLN A 414 -18.41 -9.70 17.14
C GLN A 414 -18.71 -8.38 16.40
N ILE A 415 -17.68 -7.60 16.05
CA ILE A 415 -17.86 -6.40 15.23
C ILE A 415 -18.44 -6.78 13.85
N ARG A 416 -17.90 -7.79 13.18
CA ARG A 416 -18.35 -8.24 11.85
C ARG A 416 -19.74 -8.85 11.85
N ASN A 417 -20.14 -9.51 12.94
CA ASN A 417 -21.48 -10.07 13.07
C ASN A 417 -22.57 -9.01 13.20
N ASN A 418 -22.23 -7.85 13.75
CA ASN A 418 -23.18 -6.75 13.98
C ASN A 418 -23.11 -5.65 12.92
N ILE A 419 -21.99 -5.56 12.18
CA ILE A 419 -21.75 -4.51 11.20
C ILE A 419 -21.27 -5.16 9.89
N ASP A 420 -22.00 -4.92 8.80
CA ASP A 420 -21.54 -5.38 7.47
C ASP A 420 -20.27 -4.62 7.07
N LEU A 421 -19.17 -5.34 7.15
CA LEU A 421 -17.81 -4.92 6.74
C LEU A 421 -17.26 -5.92 5.70
N THR A 422 -18.14 -6.41 4.83
CA THR A 422 -17.81 -7.36 3.77
C THR A 422 -16.80 -6.73 2.81
N GLY A 423 -15.79 -7.51 2.43
CA GLY A 423 -14.77 -7.10 1.46
C GLY A 423 -13.64 -6.26 2.04
N THR A 424 -13.69 -5.82 3.31
CA THR A 424 -12.63 -4.99 3.90
C THR A 424 -12.01 -5.64 5.14
N PRO A 425 -10.66 -5.54 5.31
CA PRO A 425 -10.04 -5.85 6.59
C PRO A 425 -10.46 -4.84 7.65
N ILE A 426 -10.31 -5.19 8.91
CA ILE A 426 -10.40 -4.26 10.04
C ILE A 426 -9.16 -4.36 10.89
N ILE A 427 -8.79 -3.27 11.52
CA ILE A 427 -7.61 -3.20 12.38
C ILE A 427 -8.06 -2.89 13.80
N LEU A 428 -7.68 -3.74 14.75
CA LEU A 428 -7.91 -3.52 16.17
C LEU A 428 -6.61 -3.01 16.80
N LYS A 429 -6.62 -1.79 17.32
CA LYS A 429 -5.50 -1.20 18.08
C LYS A 429 -5.87 -1.21 19.55
N PHE A 430 -4.92 -1.58 20.42
CA PHE A 430 -5.13 -1.58 21.87
C PHE A 430 -4.14 -0.62 22.54
N THR A 431 -4.68 0.36 23.29
CA THR A 431 -3.90 1.40 23.98
C THR A 431 -4.16 1.34 25.48
N ASN A 432 -3.10 1.49 26.29
CA ASN A 432 -3.27 1.53 27.75
C ASN A 432 -3.88 2.88 28.17
N ARG A 433 -4.77 2.82 29.14
CA ARG A 433 -5.31 4.05 29.75
C ARG A 433 -4.19 4.84 30.43
N GLY A 434 -3.86 6.02 29.90
CA GLY A 434 -2.80 6.90 30.42
C GLY A 434 -1.57 7.05 29.52
N ASP A 435 -1.47 6.26 28.45
CA ASP A 435 -0.45 6.51 27.42
C ASP A 435 -0.72 7.86 26.74
N LYS A 436 0.34 8.69 26.56
CA LYS A 436 0.25 10.11 26.09
C LYS A 436 -0.31 10.33 24.68
N GLU A 437 -0.67 9.28 23.95
CA GLU A 437 -1.26 9.38 22.60
C GLU A 437 -2.73 9.85 22.60
N TRP A 438 -3.35 9.98 23.79
CA TRP A 438 -4.75 10.40 23.92
C TRP A 438 -4.89 11.91 24.07
N LYS A 439 -4.67 12.68 23.02
CA LYS A 439 -5.21 14.04 22.94
C LYS A 439 -6.50 13.98 22.11
N ARG A 440 -7.62 14.28 22.81
CA ARG A 440 -8.92 14.54 22.19
C ARG A 440 -8.73 15.47 20.99
N LYS A 441 -9.22 15.06 19.85
CA LYS A 441 -9.67 15.97 18.79
C LYS A 441 -11.14 16.25 18.98
#